data_1e4512446355b4990a63059a124f850c
#
_entry.id   1e4512446355b4990a63059a124f850c
#
_cell.length_a   1.000
_cell.length_b   1.000
_cell.length_c   1.000
_cell.angle_alpha   90.00
_cell.angle_beta   90.00
_cell.angle_gamma   90.00
#
_symmetry.space_group_name_H-M   'P 1'
#
loop_
_entity.id
_entity.type
_entity.pdbx_description
1 polymer ?
#
loop_
_entity_poly.entity_id
_entity_poly.type
_entity_poly.pdbx_seq_one_letter_code
_entity_poly.pdbx_strand_id
1 'polypeptide(L)'
;MSISPRTADFDYALPADLIARTPAPERDRSRLLILDRKTGALRHGIFRDLPEHLVSGDLLVINDAKVLPMRLFGRSERGHAVEMLLLHEIEVDCWEALIKHSKKVQVGDRLVLADGKIEARVLEKRREGRHLLHFSHDGGLHGLLWQFGQMPLPPYIKRQRSAVSGQRSAHEDTMLLEPDSSALNTDFLDRKRYQTIYARHEGAVAAPTAGLHFTPGLIETLKNGGIAFAAVTLYVGPGTFQPVRVERVEQHRMEPERYVVPEGTALAIKSAKREGRRVIAVGTTTVRALEDAAHNGDVRAGAGMADIFIYPGYRFKVIDALITNFHLPRSTLLMLVSAFAGRDTILTAYREAITRRYRFYSYGDAMLIA
;
A
#
# COMPACT_ATOMS: atom_id res chain seq x y z
N MET A 1 -7.56 35.38 4.14
CA MET A 1 -7.86 34.30 3.20
C MET A 1 -6.65 33.37 3.19
N SER A 2 -6.77 32.13 3.63
CA SER A 2 -5.68 31.16 3.57
C SER A 2 -5.42 30.83 2.09
N ILE A 3 -4.19 31.09 1.62
CA ILE A 3 -3.81 30.74 0.24
C ILE A 3 -3.87 29.22 0.14
N SER A 4 -4.63 28.72 -0.80
CA SER A 4 -4.74 27.28 -1.05
C SER A 4 -3.36 26.68 -1.37
N PRO A 5 -2.97 25.56 -0.75
CA PRO A 5 -1.63 25.02 -0.93
C PRO A 5 -1.42 24.52 -2.37
N ARG A 6 -0.21 24.71 -2.89
CA ARG A 6 0.20 24.19 -4.21
C ARG A 6 0.87 22.81 -4.03
N THR A 7 0.77 21.97 -5.03
CA THR A 7 1.46 20.66 -5.04
C THR A 7 2.97 20.83 -4.89
N ALA A 8 3.55 21.91 -5.42
CA ALA A 8 4.96 22.25 -5.28
C ALA A 8 5.38 22.53 -3.82
N ASP A 9 4.45 22.96 -2.95
CA ASP A 9 4.73 23.22 -1.54
C ASP A 9 5.06 21.93 -0.75
N PHE A 10 4.80 20.78 -1.34
CA PHE A 10 5.08 19.45 -0.79
C PHE A 10 6.23 18.76 -1.52
N ASP A 11 7.11 19.54 -2.14
CA ASP A 11 8.30 19.00 -2.79
C ASP A 11 9.50 19.00 -1.86
N TYR A 12 10.36 18.01 -2.05
CA TYR A 12 11.65 17.92 -1.38
C TYR A 12 12.61 17.07 -2.21
N ALA A 13 13.91 17.34 -2.09
CA ALA A 13 14.94 16.58 -2.80
C ALA A 13 15.18 15.23 -2.09
N LEU A 14 14.78 14.14 -2.73
CA LEU A 14 15.02 12.79 -2.23
C LEU A 14 16.13 12.12 -3.05
N PRO A 15 17.30 11.79 -2.44
CA PRO A 15 18.33 10.99 -3.10
C PRO A 15 17.80 9.60 -3.49
N ALA A 16 18.04 9.19 -4.73
CA ALA A 16 17.48 7.94 -5.27
C ALA A 16 18.01 6.68 -4.56
N ASP A 17 19.19 6.75 -3.96
CA ASP A 17 19.80 5.68 -3.16
C ASP A 17 19.13 5.46 -1.80
N LEU A 18 18.35 6.43 -1.31
CA LEU A 18 17.55 6.27 -0.11
C LEU A 18 16.22 5.55 -0.34
N ILE A 19 15.82 5.36 -1.59
CA ILE A 19 14.60 4.61 -1.93
C ILE A 19 14.83 3.12 -1.70
N ALA A 20 14.15 2.54 -0.72
CA ALA A 20 14.31 1.13 -0.37
C ALA A 20 13.68 0.21 -1.42
N ARG A 21 14.50 -0.60 -2.08
CA ARG A 21 14.05 -1.61 -3.06
C ARG A 21 13.93 -3.01 -2.47
N THR A 22 14.46 -3.22 -1.28
CA THR A 22 14.44 -4.47 -0.52
C THR A 22 14.05 -4.19 0.92
N PRO A 23 13.29 -5.09 1.58
CA PRO A 23 12.96 -4.91 2.99
C PRO A 23 14.21 -5.01 3.88
N ALA A 24 14.11 -4.50 5.11
CA ALA A 24 15.11 -4.77 6.14
C ALA A 24 15.21 -6.29 6.41
N PRO A 25 16.35 -6.83 6.85
CA PRO A 25 16.49 -8.27 7.14
C PRO A 25 15.39 -8.77 8.09
N GLU A 26 15.20 -8.10 9.21
CA GLU A 26 14.09 -8.32 10.14
C GLU A 26 13.12 -7.13 10.05
N ARG A 27 11.80 -7.39 10.18
CA ARG A 27 10.76 -6.37 10.02
C ARG A 27 10.90 -5.23 11.02
N ASP A 28 11.12 -5.54 12.28
CA ASP A 28 11.19 -4.61 13.41
C ASP A 28 12.58 -3.98 13.62
N ARG A 29 13.56 -4.29 12.75
CA ARG A 29 14.85 -3.60 12.71
C ARG A 29 14.90 -2.38 11.80
N SER A 30 13.83 -2.03 11.13
CA SER A 30 13.75 -0.72 10.46
C SER A 30 13.92 0.39 11.49
N ARG A 31 14.50 1.52 11.08
CA ARG A 31 14.61 2.68 11.97
C ARG A 31 13.25 3.30 12.21
N LEU A 32 13.11 3.95 13.35
CA LEU A 32 11.92 4.69 13.75
C LEU A 32 12.31 6.15 14.04
N LEU A 33 11.72 7.09 13.30
CA LEU A 33 11.76 8.50 13.61
C LEU A 33 10.52 8.88 14.43
N ILE A 34 10.71 9.36 15.63
CA ILE A 34 9.63 9.80 16.50
C ILE A 34 9.53 11.32 16.41
N LEU A 35 8.38 11.83 15.98
CA LEU A 35 8.06 13.24 15.91
C LEU A 35 7.00 13.60 16.93
N ASP A 36 7.35 14.45 17.87
CA ASP A 36 6.36 15.16 18.70
C ASP A 36 5.76 16.30 17.86
N ARG A 37 4.48 16.16 17.48
CA ARG A 37 3.82 17.13 16.58
C ARG A 37 3.52 18.48 17.23
N LYS A 38 3.55 18.56 18.59
CA LYS A 38 3.30 19.82 19.32
C LYS A 38 4.56 20.66 19.41
N THR A 39 5.70 20.02 19.65
CA THR A 39 6.99 20.71 19.87
C THR A 39 7.87 20.70 18.62
N GLY A 40 7.63 19.79 17.66
CA GLY A 40 8.51 19.52 16.52
C GLY A 40 9.77 18.73 16.90
N ALA A 41 9.90 18.28 18.14
CA ALA A 41 11.05 17.51 18.61
C ALA A 41 11.15 16.16 17.91
N LEU A 42 12.40 15.81 17.52
CA LEU A 42 12.71 14.55 16.84
C LEU A 42 13.55 13.65 17.75
N ARG A 43 13.21 12.37 17.79
CA ARG A 43 13.99 11.31 18.42
C ARG A 43 14.18 10.16 17.43
N HIS A 44 15.26 9.40 17.59
CA HIS A 44 15.64 8.31 16.69
C HIS A 44 15.75 7.01 17.48
N GLY A 45 15.21 5.93 16.90
CA GLY A 45 15.25 4.58 17.45
C GLY A 45 15.12 3.55 16.35
N ILE A 46 14.81 2.33 16.73
CA ILE A 46 14.44 1.23 15.84
C ILE A 46 12.99 0.84 16.10
N PHE A 47 12.32 0.22 15.16
CA PHE A 47 10.87 -0.04 15.27
C PHE A 47 10.52 -0.97 16.45
N ARG A 48 11.42 -1.86 16.85
CA ARG A 48 11.23 -2.70 18.03
C ARG A 48 11.13 -1.94 19.36
N ASP A 49 11.61 -0.69 19.38
CA ASP A 49 11.52 0.19 20.56
C ASP A 49 10.14 0.88 20.65
N LEU A 50 9.22 0.59 19.71
CA LEU A 50 7.88 1.16 19.70
C LEU A 50 7.14 1.07 21.05
N PRO A 51 7.27 -0.01 21.87
CA PRO A 51 6.66 -0.09 23.18
C PRO A 51 7.05 1.04 24.15
N GLU A 52 8.26 1.60 24.01
CA GLU A 52 8.74 2.71 24.84
C GLU A 52 8.05 4.06 24.53
N HIS A 53 7.35 4.15 23.41
CA HIS A 53 6.68 5.36 22.92
C HIS A 53 5.15 5.29 23.00
N LEU A 54 4.63 4.16 23.44
CA LEU A 54 3.22 3.92 23.66
C LEU A 54 2.93 3.80 25.17
N VAL A 55 1.69 4.07 25.53
CA VAL A 55 1.25 3.96 26.93
C VAL A 55 0.14 2.92 27.07
N SER A 56 0.09 2.23 28.20
CA SER A 56 -0.98 1.27 28.47
C SER A 56 -2.35 1.92 28.29
N GLY A 57 -3.23 1.22 27.59
CA GLY A 57 -4.54 1.71 27.18
C GLY A 57 -4.60 2.30 25.76
N ASP A 58 -3.49 2.60 25.11
CA ASP A 58 -3.51 3.01 23.70
C ASP A 58 -4.22 1.97 22.83
N LEU A 59 -4.94 2.43 21.81
CA LEU A 59 -5.58 1.59 20.80
C LEU A 59 -4.87 1.73 19.46
N LEU A 60 -4.14 0.69 19.06
CA LEU A 60 -3.57 0.58 17.69
C LEU A 60 -4.62 0.06 16.73
N VAL A 61 -4.94 0.84 15.68
CA VAL A 61 -5.82 0.40 14.60
C VAL A 61 -4.98 0.07 13.38
N ILE A 62 -5.06 -1.18 12.92
CA ILE A 62 -4.30 -1.73 11.79
C ILE A 62 -5.19 -1.93 10.57
N ASN A 63 -4.58 -2.01 9.38
CA ASN A 63 -5.29 -2.43 8.16
C ASN A 63 -4.91 -3.89 7.86
N ASP A 64 -5.89 -4.80 7.90
CA ASP A 64 -5.71 -6.23 7.72
C ASP A 64 -6.00 -6.74 6.30
N ALA A 65 -6.06 -5.82 5.33
CA ALA A 65 -6.19 -6.18 3.93
C ALA A 65 -5.00 -7.02 3.46
N LYS A 66 -5.29 -8.09 2.70
CA LYS A 66 -4.30 -9.03 2.16
C LYS A 66 -4.09 -8.78 0.67
N VAL A 67 -2.83 -8.62 0.28
CA VAL A 67 -2.46 -8.41 -1.12
C VAL A 67 -2.55 -9.74 -1.87
N LEU A 68 -3.22 -9.71 -3.02
CA LEU A 68 -3.24 -10.82 -3.97
C LEU A 68 -2.13 -10.66 -5.01
N PRO A 69 -1.58 -11.76 -5.54
CA PRO A 69 -0.61 -11.71 -6.64
C PRO A 69 -1.30 -11.39 -7.98
N MET A 70 -1.83 -10.19 -8.08
CA MET A 70 -2.71 -9.71 -9.16
C MET A 70 -2.00 -9.30 -10.44
N ARG A 71 -0.67 -9.44 -10.52
CA ARG A 71 0.07 -9.13 -11.75
C ARG A 71 0.22 -10.38 -12.60
N LEU A 72 -0.35 -10.35 -13.80
CA LEU A 72 -0.34 -11.46 -14.75
C LEU A 72 0.44 -11.09 -16.02
N PHE A 73 1.03 -12.11 -16.63
CA PHE A 73 1.75 -12.00 -17.89
C PHE A 73 1.21 -13.01 -18.90
N GLY A 74 1.31 -12.67 -20.17
CA GLY A 74 0.89 -13.54 -21.25
C GLY A 74 1.06 -12.90 -22.62
N ARG A 75 0.22 -13.31 -23.56
CA ARG A 75 0.21 -12.82 -24.94
C ARG A 75 -1.21 -12.59 -25.43
N SER A 76 -1.39 -11.62 -26.31
CA SER A 76 -2.61 -11.53 -27.12
C SER A 76 -2.58 -12.57 -28.24
N GLU A 77 -3.73 -12.89 -28.82
CA GLU A 77 -3.85 -13.76 -30.00
C GLU A 77 -2.99 -13.29 -31.18
N ARG A 78 -2.69 -11.98 -31.24
CA ARG A 78 -1.79 -11.38 -32.23
C ARG A 78 -0.30 -11.51 -31.88
N GLY A 79 0.05 -12.27 -30.84
CA GLY A 79 1.42 -12.52 -30.40
C GLY A 79 2.07 -11.40 -29.59
N HIS A 80 1.37 -10.28 -29.30
CA HIS A 80 1.93 -9.21 -28.48
C HIS A 80 2.03 -9.62 -27.02
N ALA A 81 3.18 -9.33 -26.37
CA ALA A 81 3.34 -9.53 -24.94
C ALA A 81 2.37 -8.63 -24.16
N VAL A 82 1.70 -9.22 -23.18
CA VAL A 82 0.76 -8.55 -22.30
C VAL A 82 1.27 -8.64 -20.86
N GLU A 83 1.29 -7.50 -20.17
CA GLU A 83 1.46 -7.38 -18.74
C GLU A 83 0.24 -6.65 -18.21
N MET A 84 -0.48 -7.28 -17.29
CA MET A 84 -1.66 -6.67 -16.67
C MET A 84 -1.61 -6.74 -15.15
N LEU A 85 -2.28 -5.79 -14.54
CA LEU A 85 -2.54 -5.71 -13.11
C LEU A 85 -4.05 -5.72 -12.89
N LEU A 86 -4.57 -6.77 -12.27
CA LEU A 86 -5.97 -6.83 -11.87
C LEU A 86 -6.19 -5.82 -10.74
N LEU A 87 -7.34 -5.16 -10.73
CA LEU A 87 -7.68 -4.11 -9.75
C LEU A 87 -8.77 -4.58 -8.79
N HIS A 88 -9.94 -4.88 -9.33
CA HIS A 88 -11.08 -5.39 -8.57
C HIS A 88 -12.03 -6.14 -9.49
N GLU A 89 -12.74 -7.07 -8.90
CA GLU A 89 -13.81 -7.79 -9.54
C GLU A 89 -15.07 -6.93 -9.53
N ILE A 90 -15.73 -6.80 -10.69
CA ILE A 90 -16.97 -6.03 -10.86
C ILE A 90 -18.16 -6.99 -10.76
N GLU A 91 -18.06 -8.12 -11.46
CA GLU A 91 -19.00 -9.24 -11.47
C GLU A 91 -18.19 -10.52 -11.52
N VAL A 92 -18.82 -11.67 -11.33
CA VAL A 92 -18.16 -12.97 -11.38
C VAL A 92 -17.33 -13.09 -12.66
N ASP A 93 -16.03 -13.33 -12.50
CA ASP A 93 -15.04 -13.44 -13.58
C ASP A 93 -14.89 -12.19 -14.47
N CYS A 94 -15.55 -11.08 -14.11
CA CYS A 94 -15.41 -9.80 -14.79
C CYS A 94 -14.59 -8.83 -13.94
N TRP A 95 -13.39 -8.50 -14.41
CA TRP A 95 -12.42 -7.70 -13.66
C TRP A 95 -12.03 -6.42 -14.38
N GLU A 96 -11.87 -5.35 -13.62
CA GLU A 96 -11.11 -4.20 -14.10
C GLU A 96 -9.62 -4.46 -13.95
N ALA A 97 -8.85 -4.15 -14.99
CA ALA A 97 -7.40 -4.33 -15.01
C ALA A 97 -6.68 -3.16 -15.68
N LEU A 98 -5.47 -2.87 -15.24
CA LEU A 98 -4.52 -2.01 -15.95
C LEU A 98 -3.66 -2.86 -16.89
N ILE A 99 -3.65 -2.54 -18.18
CA ILE A 99 -2.81 -3.22 -19.16
C ILE A 99 -1.69 -2.29 -19.61
N LYS A 100 -0.46 -2.74 -19.44
CA LYS A 100 0.73 -2.02 -19.91
C LYS A 100 0.77 -2.03 -21.45
N HIS A 101 1.13 -0.90 -22.05
CA HIS A 101 1.08 -0.72 -23.51
C HIS A 101 -0.30 -1.00 -24.11
N SER A 102 -1.34 -0.58 -23.45
CA SER A 102 -2.77 -0.82 -23.76
C SER A 102 -3.20 -0.46 -25.19
N LYS A 103 -2.43 0.37 -25.91
CA LYS A 103 -2.68 0.72 -27.34
C LYS A 103 -2.66 -0.49 -28.25
N LYS A 104 -1.91 -1.56 -27.90
CA LYS A 104 -1.77 -2.79 -28.67
C LYS A 104 -2.88 -3.81 -28.43
N VAL A 105 -3.75 -3.58 -27.46
CA VAL A 105 -4.85 -4.45 -27.08
C VAL A 105 -6.16 -3.78 -27.51
N GLN A 106 -7.05 -4.52 -28.18
CA GLN A 106 -8.33 -4.02 -28.69
C GLN A 106 -9.51 -4.72 -27.99
N VAL A 107 -10.69 -4.08 -28.03
CA VAL A 107 -11.95 -4.73 -27.61
C VAL A 107 -12.17 -5.97 -28.49
N GLY A 108 -12.53 -7.08 -27.84
CA GLY A 108 -12.71 -8.38 -28.48
C GLY A 108 -11.44 -9.25 -28.49
N ASP A 109 -10.25 -8.68 -28.27
CA ASP A 109 -9.01 -9.47 -28.25
C ASP A 109 -9.05 -10.54 -27.15
N ARG A 110 -8.55 -11.74 -27.50
CA ARG A 110 -8.30 -12.83 -26.57
C ARG A 110 -6.87 -12.73 -26.06
N LEU A 111 -6.71 -12.80 -24.75
CA LEU A 111 -5.44 -12.76 -24.06
C LEU A 111 -5.21 -14.13 -23.41
N VAL A 112 -4.07 -14.75 -23.69
CA VAL A 112 -3.65 -16.03 -23.12
C VAL A 112 -2.61 -15.76 -22.06
N LEU A 113 -2.89 -16.12 -20.81
CA LEU A 113 -2.14 -15.80 -19.62
C LEU A 113 -1.74 -17.08 -18.88
N ALA A 114 -0.72 -16.99 -18.01
CA ALA A 114 -0.32 -18.08 -17.16
C ALA A 114 -0.12 -19.41 -17.94
N ASP A 115 0.63 -19.33 -19.04
CA ASP A 115 0.94 -20.46 -19.93
C ASP A 115 -0.32 -21.21 -20.44
N GLY A 116 -1.40 -20.46 -20.69
CA GLY A 116 -2.66 -20.99 -21.22
C GLY A 116 -3.66 -21.46 -20.16
N LYS A 117 -3.34 -21.34 -18.86
CA LYS A 117 -4.25 -21.73 -17.76
C LYS A 117 -5.34 -20.69 -17.49
N ILE A 118 -5.13 -19.46 -17.94
CA ILE A 118 -6.07 -18.37 -17.81
C ILE A 118 -6.24 -17.72 -19.16
N GLU A 119 -7.48 -17.54 -19.60
CA GLU A 119 -7.81 -16.74 -20.76
C GLU A 119 -8.60 -15.51 -20.33
N ALA A 120 -8.42 -14.39 -21.00
CA ALA A 120 -9.21 -13.21 -20.78
C ALA A 120 -9.67 -12.62 -22.11
N ARG A 121 -10.93 -12.17 -22.19
CA ARG A 121 -11.48 -11.43 -23.31
C ARG A 121 -11.63 -9.96 -22.92
N VAL A 122 -11.16 -9.07 -23.77
CA VAL A 122 -11.30 -7.62 -23.57
C VAL A 122 -12.73 -7.22 -23.92
N LEU A 123 -13.51 -6.80 -22.92
CA LEU A 123 -14.89 -6.35 -23.11
C LEU A 123 -14.97 -4.86 -23.41
N GLU A 124 -14.16 -4.04 -22.73
CA GLU A 124 -14.21 -2.58 -22.80
C GLU A 124 -12.82 -1.98 -22.60
N LYS A 125 -12.53 -0.90 -23.32
CA LYS A 125 -11.39 -0.02 -23.04
C LYS A 125 -11.87 1.20 -22.25
N ARG A 126 -11.26 1.44 -21.11
CA ARG A 126 -11.54 2.57 -20.22
C ARG A 126 -10.40 3.58 -20.24
N ARG A 127 -10.59 4.69 -19.56
CA ARG A 127 -9.56 5.74 -19.45
C ARG A 127 -8.33 5.23 -18.70
N GLU A 128 -7.20 5.90 -18.90
CA GLU A 128 -5.94 5.67 -18.17
C GLU A 128 -5.36 4.24 -18.27
N GLY A 129 -5.63 3.54 -19.38
CA GLY A 129 -5.10 2.18 -19.61
C GLY A 129 -5.88 1.09 -18.88
N ARG A 130 -7.03 1.42 -18.30
CA ARG A 130 -7.94 0.44 -17.70
C ARG A 130 -8.75 -0.29 -18.76
N HIS A 131 -9.06 -1.53 -18.49
CA HIS A 131 -9.85 -2.41 -19.34
C HIS A 131 -10.79 -3.23 -18.48
N LEU A 132 -11.99 -3.49 -18.99
CA LEU A 132 -12.87 -4.52 -18.46
C LEU A 132 -12.58 -5.83 -19.18
N LEU A 133 -12.31 -6.87 -18.42
CA LEU A 133 -11.93 -8.19 -18.92
C LEU A 133 -12.89 -9.23 -18.34
N HIS A 134 -13.30 -10.19 -19.18
CA HIS A 134 -13.95 -11.41 -18.72
C HIS A 134 -12.92 -12.54 -18.77
N PHE A 135 -12.78 -13.26 -17.66
CA PHE A 135 -11.85 -14.37 -17.50
C PHE A 135 -12.54 -15.70 -17.73
N SER A 136 -11.84 -16.61 -18.39
CA SER A 136 -12.21 -18.01 -18.54
C SER A 136 -11.05 -18.86 -18.01
N HIS A 137 -11.36 -19.79 -17.12
CA HIS A 137 -10.35 -20.59 -16.44
C HIS A 137 -10.92 -21.90 -15.92
N ASP A 138 -10.08 -22.88 -15.67
CA ASP A 138 -10.42 -24.12 -14.97
C ASP A 138 -10.02 -24.01 -13.49
N GLY A 139 -10.98 -24.13 -12.58
CA GLY A 139 -10.69 -24.30 -11.15
C GLY A 139 -10.66 -23.03 -10.28
N GLY A 140 -11.14 -21.89 -10.78
CA GLY A 140 -11.27 -20.64 -10.00
C GLY A 140 -10.07 -19.69 -10.10
N LEU A 141 -10.35 -18.45 -10.45
CA LEU A 141 -9.33 -17.43 -10.72
C LEU A 141 -8.42 -17.17 -9.53
N HIS A 142 -8.96 -17.10 -8.30
CA HIS A 142 -8.17 -16.85 -7.08
C HIS A 142 -7.05 -17.88 -6.87
N GLY A 143 -7.33 -19.17 -7.05
CA GLY A 143 -6.32 -20.23 -6.96
C GLY A 143 -5.21 -20.07 -7.99
N LEU A 144 -5.60 -19.73 -9.22
CA LEU A 144 -4.66 -19.52 -10.33
C LEU A 144 -3.82 -18.25 -10.12
N LEU A 145 -4.38 -17.19 -9.53
CA LEU A 145 -3.61 -16.00 -9.14
C LEU A 145 -2.52 -16.36 -8.13
N TRP A 146 -2.81 -17.17 -7.13
CA TRP A 146 -1.79 -17.61 -6.17
C TRP A 146 -0.73 -18.49 -6.81
N GLN A 147 -1.08 -19.28 -7.81
CA GLN A 147 -0.15 -20.17 -8.52
C GLN A 147 0.73 -19.41 -9.52
N PHE A 148 0.15 -18.56 -10.36
CA PHE A 148 0.81 -17.98 -11.53
C PHE A 148 1.01 -16.45 -11.44
N GLY A 149 0.26 -15.76 -10.60
CA GLY A 149 0.35 -14.32 -10.45
C GLY A 149 1.60 -13.88 -9.69
N GLN A 150 2.05 -12.67 -9.93
CA GLN A 150 3.14 -12.03 -9.20
C GLN A 150 2.61 -10.93 -8.27
N MET A 151 3.35 -10.69 -7.17
CA MET A 151 3.00 -9.60 -6.26
C MET A 151 3.04 -8.25 -6.98
N PRO A 152 2.01 -7.41 -6.81
CA PRO A 152 1.90 -6.11 -7.47
C PRO A 152 2.78 -5.06 -6.79
N LEU A 153 4.10 -5.25 -6.84
CA LEU A 153 5.05 -4.33 -6.24
C LEU A 153 4.96 -2.94 -6.87
N PRO A 154 5.17 -1.87 -6.08
CA PRO A 154 5.26 -0.51 -6.60
C PRO A 154 6.31 -0.36 -7.71
N PRO A 155 6.13 0.56 -8.67
CA PRO A 155 6.97 0.64 -9.88
C PRO A 155 8.43 0.97 -9.63
N TYR A 156 8.79 1.52 -8.47
CA TYR A 156 10.18 1.79 -8.08
C TYR A 156 10.92 0.53 -7.58
N ILE A 157 10.19 -0.54 -7.20
CA ILE A 157 10.75 -1.84 -6.88
C ILE A 157 10.84 -2.66 -8.17
N LYS A 158 11.98 -2.51 -8.86
CA LYS A 158 12.24 -3.29 -10.07
C LYS A 158 12.85 -4.63 -9.67
N ARG A 159 12.25 -5.73 -10.15
CA ARG A 159 12.82 -7.08 -10.07
C ARG A 159 13.34 -7.47 -11.46
N GLN A 160 14.50 -8.12 -11.51
CA GLN A 160 14.93 -8.77 -12.76
C GLN A 160 13.93 -9.89 -13.06
N ARG A 161 13.45 -9.95 -14.29
CA ARG A 161 12.60 -11.04 -14.75
C ARG A 161 13.47 -12.27 -14.91
N SER A 162 13.17 -13.34 -14.19
CA SER A 162 13.59 -14.65 -14.65
C SER A 162 12.91 -14.93 -15.98
N ALA A 163 13.67 -15.38 -16.95
CA ALA A 163 13.20 -15.81 -18.25
C ALA A 163 12.44 -17.15 -18.13
N VAL A 164 11.39 -17.20 -17.30
CA VAL A 164 10.44 -18.31 -17.27
C VAL A 164 9.20 -17.85 -17.99
N SER A 165 9.31 -17.73 -19.29
CA SER A 165 8.23 -17.85 -20.26
C SER A 165 8.82 -17.85 -21.68
N GLY A 166 9.03 -19.05 -22.23
CA GLY A 166 8.88 -19.37 -23.63
C GLY A 166 9.54 -18.45 -24.66
N GLN A 167 10.87 -18.47 -24.78
CA GLN A 167 11.53 -18.40 -26.08
C GLN A 167 12.53 -19.57 -26.17
N ARG A 168 12.05 -20.74 -26.51
CA ARG A 168 12.88 -21.67 -27.26
C ARG A 168 12.87 -21.18 -28.70
N SER A 169 13.84 -20.38 -29.10
CA SER A 169 14.28 -20.35 -30.48
C SER A 169 14.96 -21.70 -30.73
N ALA A 170 14.43 -22.42 -31.68
CA ALA A 170 15.09 -23.61 -32.22
C ALA A 170 16.42 -23.17 -32.87
N HIS A 171 17.50 -23.42 -32.19
CA HIS A 171 18.87 -23.71 -32.59
C HIS A 171 19.81 -23.25 -31.50
N GLU A 172 20.27 -24.19 -30.76
CA GLU A 172 21.67 -24.46 -30.40
C GLU A 172 21.74 -25.35 -29.16
N ASP A 173 22.69 -26.24 -29.19
CA ASP A 173 22.93 -27.38 -28.34
C ASP A 173 23.13 -27.05 -26.84
N THR A 174 22.54 -27.93 -26.04
CA THR A 174 23.05 -28.53 -24.79
C THR A 174 23.87 -27.62 -23.86
N MET A 175 23.18 -26.88 -23.03
CA MET A 175 23.59 -26.63 -21.68
C MET A 175 22.33 -26.57 -20.80
N LEU A 176 22.19 -27.53 -19.87
CA LEU A 176 21.18 -27.50 -18.82
C LEU A 176 21.47 -26.28 -17.94
N LEU A 177 20.87 -25.13 -18.29
CA LEU A 177 20.80 -23.99 -17.38
C LEU A 177 19.77 -24.38 -16.31
N GLU A 178 20.27 -24.68 -15.11
CA GLU A 178 19.47 -24.69 -13.89
C GLU A 178 18.58 -23.43 -13.88
N PRO A 179 17.27 -23.54 -13.51
CA PRO A 179 16.43 -22.37 -13.39
C PRO A 179 17.11 -21.42 -12.38
N ASP A 180 17.28 -20.14 -12.80
CA ASP A 180 17.94 -19.13 -11.98
C ASP A 180 17.28 -19.06 -10.61
N SER A 181 17.89 -19.74 -9.64
CA SER A 181 17.40 -19.85 -8.26
C SER A 181 17.25 -18.48 -7.57
N SER A 182 17.92 -17.45 -8.10
CA SER A 182 17.83 -16.09 -7.57
C SER A 182 16.48 -15.43 -7.83
N ALA A 183 15.85 -15.71 -8.94
CA ALA A 183 14.58 -15.10 -9.33
C ALA A 183 13.36 -15.79 -8.70
N LEU A 184 13.40 -17.11 -8.54
CA LEU A 184 12.43 -17.87 -7.75
C LEU A 184 12.48 -17.45 -6.27
N ASN A 185 13.68 -17.17 -5.75
CA ASN A 185 13.89 -16.72 -4.39
C ASN A 185 13.34 -15.31 -4.17
N THR A 186 13.42 -14.40 -5.17
CA THR A 186 12.87 -13.05 -5.07
C THR A 186 11.34 -13.01 -5.07
N ASP A 187 10.64 -13.80 -5.88
CA ASP A 187 9.18 -13.85 -5.88
C ASP A 187 8.65 -14.42 -4.56
N PHE A 188 9.24 -15.51 -4.07
CA PHE A 188 8.90 -16.07 -2.76
C PHE A 188 9.12 -15.05 -1.62
N LEU A 189 10.24 -14.31 -1.66
CA LEU A 189 10.51 -13.27 -0.69
C LEU A 189 9.48 -12.15 -0.76
N ASP A 190 9.11 -11.69 -1.96
CA ASP A 190 8.12 -10.62 -2.13
C ASP A 190 6.73 -11.06 -1.67
N ARG A 191 6.29 -12.30 -1.95
CA ARG A 191 5.03 -12.87 -1.42
C ARG A 191 4.99 -12.85 0.11
N LYS A 192 6.11 -13.15 0.77
CA LYS A 192 6.22 -13.15 2.22
C LYS A 192 6.40 -11.75 2.81
N ARG A 193 7.21 -10.89 2.16
CA ARG A 193 7.64 -9.61 2.74
C ARG A 193 6.77 -8.43 2.35
N TYR A 194 6.09 -8.48 1.19
CA TYR A 194 5.12 -7.46 0.78
C TYR A 194 3.71 -7.80 1.28
N GLN A 195 3.64 -8.28 2.53
CA GLN A 195 2.42 -8.66 3.22
C GLN A 195 2.59 -8.40 4.72
N THR A 196 1.56 -7.88 5.39
CA THR A 196 1.58 -7.77 6.85
C THR A 196 1.39 -9.16 7.48
N ILE A 197 1.90 -9.35 8.70
CA ILE A 197 1.77 -10.62 9.42
C ILE A 197 0.34 -10.92 9.89
N TYR A 198 -0.52 -9.90 9.84
CA TYR A 198 -1.91 -9.97 10.27
C TYR A 198 -2.91 -9.81 9.12
N ALA A 199 -2.44 -9.88 7.86
CA ALA A 199 -3.30 -9.81 6.68
C ALA A 199 -4.32 -10.94 6.63
N ARG A 200 -5.60 -10.61 6.41
CA ARG A 200 -6.72 -11.57 6.44
C ARG A 200 -7.61 -11.48 5.21
N HIS A 201 -8.06 -10.31 4.84
CA HIS A 201 -9.08 -10.08 3.81
C HIS A 201 -8.44 -9.80 2.46
N GLU A 202 -8.52 -10.77 1.55
CA GLU A 202 -7.93 -10.71 0.21
C GLU A 202 -8.61 -9.65 -0.67
N GLY A 203 -7.84 -9.02 -1.58
CA GLY A 203 -8.36 -8.07 -2.58
C GLY A 203 -7.58 -6.77 -2.69
N ALA A 204 -6.55 -6.55 -1.89
CA ALA A 204 -5.70 -5.37 -2.03
C ALA A 204 -4.67 -5.51 -3.17
N VAL A 205 -4.45 -4.43 -3.90
CA VAL A 205 -3.40 -4.32 -4.93
C VAL A 205 -2.06 -3.89 -4.32
N ALA A 206 -2.09 -3.27 -3.14
CA ALA A 206 -0.88 -2.86 -2.44
C ALA A 206 -0.97 -3.14 -0.94
N ALA A 207 0.17 -3.42 -0.31
CA ALA A 207 0.24 -3.66 1.12
C ALA A 207 0.06 -2.36 1.94
N PRO A 208 -0.56 -2.41 3.12
CA PRO A 208 -0.53 -1.32 4.10
C PRO A 208 0.86 -1.27 4.75
N THR A 209 1.78 -0.56 4.08
CA THR A 209 3.25 -0.70 4.26
C THR A 209 3.76 -0.37 5.66
N ALA A 210 3.09 0.52 6.41
CA ALA A 210 3.43 0.77 7.82
C ALA A 210 3.28 -0.48 8.71
N GLY A 211 2.41 -1.40 8.31
CA GLY A 211 2.23 -2.67 8.99
C GLY A 211 3.32 -3.70 8.72
N LEU A 212 4.17 -3.48 7.71
CA LEU A 212 5.24 -4.42 7.36
C LEU A 212 6.35 -4.48 8.43
N HIS A 213 6.41 -3.50 9.30
CA HIS A 213 7.41 -3.42 10.39
C HIS A 213 7.08 -4.31 11.59
N PHE A 214 5.83 -4.74 11.73
CA PHE A 214 5.43 -5.56 12.88
C PHE A 214 5.91 -7.01 12.74
N THR A 215 6.31 -7.57 13.89
CA THR A 215 6.59 -9.00 14.07
C THR A 215 5.60 -9.60 15.08
N PRO A 216 5.38 -10.92 15.08
CA PRO A 216 4.53 -11.55 16.09
C PRO A 216 4.98 -11.23 17.52
N GLY A 217 6.29 -11.30 17.78
CA GLY A 217 6.85 -11.00 19.10
C GLY A 217 6.63 -9.56 19.53
N LEU A 218 6.77 -8.58 18.59
CA LEU A 218 6.49 -7.17 18.91
C LEU A 218 5.01 -6.95 19.23
N ILE A 219 4.08 -7.59 18.51
CA ILE A 219 2.65 -7.50 18.81
C ILE A 219 2.34 -8.08 20.20
N GLU A 220 2.96 -9.21 20.54
CA GLU A 220 2.82 -9.83 21.86
C GLU A 220 3.35 -8.90 22.96
N THR A 221 4.55 -8.35 22.78
CA THR A 221 5.12 -7.37 23.73
C THR A 221 4.19 -6.17 23.94
N LEU A 222 3.64 -5.61 22.86
CA LEU A 222 2.70 -4.48 22.94
C LEU A 222 1.42 -4.86 23.68
N LYS A 223 0.84 -6.03 23.41
CA LYS A 223 -0.36 -6.52 24.11
C LYS A 223 -0.10 -6.72 25.60
N ASN A 224 1.04 -7.33 25.93
CA ASN A 224 1.46 -7.52 27.33
C ASN A 224 1.69 -6.17 28.04
N GLY A 225 2.08 -5.13 27.31
CA GLY A 225 2.18 -3.75 27.78
C GLY A 225 0.83 -3.02 27.89
N GLY A 226 -0.30 -3.70 27.67
CA GLY A 226 -1.64 -3.13 27.77
C GLY A 226 -2.10 -2.35 26.54
N ILE A 227 -1.45 -2.51 25.38
CA ILE A 227 -1.86 -1.89 24.12
C ILE A 227 -2.95 -2.73 23.48
N ALA A 228 -4.10 -2.11 23.21
CA ALA A 228 -5.20 -2.75 22.51
C ALA A 228 -5.00 -2.70 20.99
N PHE A 229 -5.54 -3.71 20.28
CA PHE A 229 -5.51 -3.78 18.82
C PHE A 229 -6.92 -3.89 18.26
N ALA A 230 -7.21 -3.11 17.23
CA ALA A 230 -8.40 -3.24 16.39
C ALA A 230 -7.98 -3.22 14.92
N ALA A 231 -8.83 -3.74 14.04
CA ALA A 231 -8.54 -3.80 12.61
C ALA A 231 -9.63 -3.13 11.79
N VAL A 232 -9.24 -2.48 10.71
CA VAL A 232 -10.09 -2.12 9.57
C VAL A 232 -9.55 -2.84 8.34
N THR A 233 -10.40 -3.05 7.34
CA THR A 233 -9.95 -3.53 6.04
C THR A 233 -10.12 -2.40 5.03
N LEU A 234 -9.05 -1.85 4.47
CA LEU A 234 -9.10 -0.96 3.32
C LEU A 234 -8.28 -1.58 2.20
N TYR A 235 -8.94 -1.80 1.07
CA TYR A 235 -8.33 -2.42 -0.12
C TYR A 235 -7.59 -1.35 -0.91
N VAL A 236 -6.28 -1.29 -0.71
CA VAL A 236 -5.42 -0.27 -1.33
C VAL A 236 -5.37 -0.47 -2.84
N GLY A 237 -5.78 0.55 -3.57
CA GLY A 237 -5.74 0.60 -5.02
C GLY A 237 -4.42 1.16 -5.58
N PRO A 238 -4.25 1.15 -6.92
CA PRO A 238 -3.04 1.66 -7.59
C PRO A 238 -2.89 3.18 -7.47
N GLY A 239 -4.00 3.91 -7.27
CA GLY A 239 -4.03 5.37 -7.17
C GLY A 239 -3.20 5.92 -6.01
N THR A 240 -3.05 5.17 -4.92
CA THR A 240 -2.27 5.58 -3.74
C THR A 240 -0.79 5.87 -4.06
N PHE A 241 -0.23 5.27 -5.11
CA PHE A 241 1.16 5.50 -5.55
C PHE A 241 1.30 6.47 -6.70
N GLN A 242 0.21 7.07 -7.17
CA GLN A 242 0.27 8.06 -8.26
C GLN A 242 0.67 9.44 -7.72
N PRO A 243 1.58 10.16 -8.40
CA PRO A 243 1.89 11.53 -8.03
C PRO A 243 0.72 12.46 -8.35
N VAL A 244 0.52 13.48 -7.51
CA VAL A 244 -0.44 14.55 -7.78
C VAL A 244 0.05 15.36 -8.97
N ARG A 245 -0.79 15.50 -10.02
CA ARG A 245 -0.43 16.15 -11.29
C ARG A 245 -1.01 17.56 -11.42
N VAL A 246 -1.94 17.94 -10.55
CA VAL A 246 -2.57 19.25 -10.55
C VAL A 246 -1.70 20.28 -9.83
N GLU A 247 -1.80 21.55 -10.19
CA GLU A 247 -1.03 22.63 -9.55
C GLU A 247 -1.59 22.93 -8.15
N ARG A 248 -2.91 23.05 -8.02
CA ARG A 248 -3.59 23.34 -6.77
C ARG A 248 -4.09 22.04 -6.13
N VAL A 249 -3.73 21.84 -4.88
CA VAL A 249 -4.02 20.59 -4.14
C VAL A 249 -5.51 20.25 -4.13
N GLU A 250 -6.40 21.24 -3.95
CA GLU A 250 -7.85 21.02 -3.89
C GLU A 250 -8.47 20.53 -5.20
N GLN A 251 -7.77 20.63 -6.33
CA GLN A 251 -8.23 20.14 -7.63
C GLN A 251 -7.97 18.63 -7.80
N HIS A 252 -7.14 18.04 -6.93
CA HIS A 252 -6.89 16.61 -6.98
C HIS A 252 -8.11 15.83 -6.52
N ARG A 253 -8.40 14.72 -7.22
CA ARG A 253 -9.44 13.77 -6.84
C ARG A 253 -8.80 12.45 -6.49
N MET A 254 -9.12 11.94 -5.31
CA MET A 254 -8.71 10.60 -4.90
C MET A 254 -9.53 9.56 -5.65
N GLU A 255 -8.89 8.44 -6.01
CA GLU A 255 -9.64 7.25 -6.38
C GLU A 255 -10.30 6.69 -5.12
N PRO A 256 -11.61 6.37 -5.18
CA PRO A 256 -12.29 5.73 -4.06
C PRO A 256 -11.70 4.35 -3.77
N GLU A 257 -11.42 4.07 -2.50
CA GLU A 257 -10.95 2.77 -2.05
C GLU A 257 -11.98 2.13 -1.11
N ARG A 258 -12.40 0.90 -1.43
CA ARG A 258 -13.34 0.17 -0.58
C ARG A 258 -12.74 -0.12 0.76
N TYR A 259 -13.52 0.11 1.83
CA TYR A 259 -13.13 -0.28 3.18
C TYR A 259 -14.29 -0.95 3.93
N VAL A 260 -13.92 -1.62 5.02
CA VAL A 260 -14.86 -2.17 6.01
C VAL A 260 -14.35 -1.81 7.41
N VAL A 261 -15.21 -1.26 8.24
CA VAL A 261 -14.97 -1.09 9.67
C VAL A 261 -15.83 -2.11 10.43
N PRO A 262 -15.24 -3.12 11.08
CA PRO A 262 -15.98 -4.05 11.92
C PRO A 262 -16.65 -3.34 13.10
N GLU A 263 -17.80 -3.84 13.55
CA GLU A 263 -18.53 -3.29 14.69
C GLU A 263 -17.66 -3.25 15.95
N GLY A 264 -16.93 -4.32 16.23
CA GLY A 264 -15.99 -4.37 17.36
C GLY A 264 -14.93 -3.29 17.30
N THR A 265 -14.45 -2.92 16.09
CA THR A 265 -13.49 -1.83 15.92
C THR A 265 -14.13 -0.48 16.22
N ALA A 266 -15.34 -0.22 15.71
CA ALA A 266 -16.06 1.02 15.98
C ALA A 266 -16.34 1.19 17.47
N LEU A 267 -16.76 0.13 18.16
CA LEU A 267 -16.99 0.12 19.60
C LEU A 267 -15.69 0.34 20.39
N ALA A 268 -14.57 -0.29 20.00
CA ALA A 268 -13.28 -0.10 20.65
C ALA A 268 -12.78 1.35 20.54
N ILE A 269 -12.93 1.98 19.36
CA ILE A 269 -12.59 3.39 19.14
C ILE A 269 -13.46 4.30 20.00
N LYS A 270 -14.76 4.05 20.04
CA LYS A 270 -15.71 4.83 20.85
C LYS A 270 -15.38 4.73 22.34
N SER A 271 -15.04 3.53 22.84
CA SER A 271 -14.59 3.34 24.22
C SER A 271 -13.31 4.09 24.51
N ALA A 272 -12.28 3.93 23.64
CA ALA A 272 -11.02 4.62 23.79
C ALA A 272 -11.20 6.14 23.88
N LYS A 273 -12.01 6.73 23.00
CA LYS A 273 -12.29 8.18 23.01
C LYS A 273 -13.00 8.63 24.29
N ARG A 274 -14.01 7.89 24.78
CA ARG A 274 -14.71 8.21 26.04
C ARG A 274 -13.79 8.15 27.25
N GLU A 275 -12.83 7.25 27.23
CA GLU A 275 -11.87 7.02 28.32
C GLU A 275 -10.61 7.90 28.21
N GLY A 276 -10.52 8.79 27.21
CA GLY A 276 -9.37 9.65 26.97
C GLY A 276 -8.12 8.89 26.51
N ARG A 277 -8.27 7.66 26.03
CA ARG A 277 -7.18 6.83 25.48
C ARG A 277 -6.90 7.21 24.03
N ARG A 278 -5.62 7.18 23.64
CA ARG A 278 -5.22 7.53 22.27
C ARG A 278 -5.64 6.45 21.28
N VAL A 279 -6.13 6.90 20.14
CA VAL A 279 -6.35 6.07 18.94
C VAL A 279 -5.19 6.32 17.97
N ILE A 280 -4.41 5.29 17.72
CA ILE A 280 -3.18 5.35 16.93
C ILE A 280 -3.40 4.57 15.63
N ALA A 281 -3.39 5.26 14.48
CA ALA A 281 -3.51 4.61 13.20
C ALA A 281 -2.17 4.03 12.75
N VAL A 282 -2.18 2.80 12.24
CA VAL A 282 -1.03 2.18 11.57
C VAL A 282 -1.24 2.26 10.06
N GLY A 283 -0.59 3.24 9.44
CA GLY A 283 -0.66 3.55 8.02
C GLY A 283 -1.69 4.61 7.64
N THR A 284 -1.36 5.35 6.60
CA THR A 284 -2.22 6.40 6.02
C THR A 284 -3.54 5.83 5.45
N THR A 285 -3.55 4.56 5.05
CA THR A 285 -4.75 3.85 4.60
C THR A 285 -5.74 3.66 5.76
N THR A 286 -5.25 3.29 6.94
CA THR A 286 -6.06 3.21 8.16
C THR A 286 -6.65 4.57 8.52
N VAL A 287 -5.83 5.65 8.41
CA VAL A 287 -6.32 7.02 8.64
C VAL A 287 -7.49 7.32 7.70
N ARG A 288 -7.34 7.06 6.39
CA ARG A 288 -8.39 7.36 5.41
C ARG A 288 -9.68 6.58 5.72
N ALA A 289 -9.59 5.30 6.04
CA ALA A 289 -10.77 4.51 6.39
C ALA A 289 -11.50 5.06 7.64
N LEU A 290 -10.74 5.40 8.69
CA LEU A 290 -11.30 5.87 9.95
C LEU A 290 -11.92 7.27 9.82
N GLU A 291 -11.21 8.19 9.15
CA GLU A 291 -11.65 9.57 9.00
C GLU A 291 -12.83 9.71 8.02
N ASP A 292 -12.91 8.83 7.00
CA ASP A 292 -14.06 8.73 6.10
C ASP A 292 -15.28 8.13 6.80
N ALA A 293 -15.09 7.06 7.59
CA ALA A 293 -16.16 6.44 8.38
C ALA A 293 -16.65 7.32 9.54
N ALA A 294 -15.92 8.40 9.88
CA ALA A 294 -16.25 9.26 11.01
C ALA A 294 -17.41 10.23 10.71
N HIS A 295 -18.48 10.12 11.46
CA HIS A 295 -19.61 11.04 11.44
C HIS A 295 -19.84 11.65 12.81
N ASN A 296 -19.81 12.98 12.91
CA ASN A 296 -19.96 13.72 14.17
C ASN A 296 -19.00 13.23 15.29
N GLY A 297 -17.76 12.79 14.91
CA GLY A 297 -16.76 12.30 15.86
C GLY A 297 -16.84 10.81 16.21
N ASP A 298 -17.94 10.12 15.87
CA ASP A 298 -18.07 8.67 16.04
C ASP A 298 -17.73 7.95 14.73
N VAL A 299 -17.01 6.84 14.82
CA VAL A 299 -16.72 5.95 13.69
C VAL A 299 -17.89 4.99 13.48
N ARG A 300 -18.44 4.98 12.27
CA ARG A 300 -19.53 4.07 11.91
C ARG A 300 -18.96 2.71 11.46
N ALA A 301 -19.55 1.64 11.98
CA ALA A 301 -19.29 0.30 11.47
C ALA A 301 -19.95 0.10 10.09
N GLY A 302 -19.36 -0.78 9.27
CA GLY A 302 -19.88 -1.15 7.96
C GLY A 302 -18.89 -0.96 6.83
N ALA A 303 -19.37 -1.18 5.61
CA ALA A 303 -18.61 -0.97 4.39
C ALA A 303 -18.79 0.46 3.87
N GLY A 304 -17.74 1.00 3.24
CA GLY A 304 -17.75 2.32 2.61
C GLY A 304 -16.72 2.43 1.49
N MET A 305 -16.70 3.60 0.87
CA MET A 305 -15.76 3.98 -0.20
C MET A 305 -15.02 5.25 0.24
N ALA A 306 -13.75 5.10 0.64
CA ALA A 306 -12.92 6.23 1.07
C ALA A 306 -12.45 7.03 -0.15
N ASP A 307 -13.12 8.12 -0.47
CA ASP A 307 -12.73 9.09 -1.49
C ASP A 307 -12.13 10.38 -0.88
N ILE A 308 -12.06 10.43 0.44
CA ILE A 308 -11.54 11.55 1.20
C ILE A 308 -10.09 11.87 0.84
N PHE A 309 -9.85 13.13 0.49
CA PHE A 309 -8.51 13.68 0.28
C PHE A 309 -8.10 14.56 1.46
N ILE A 310 -7.14 14.07 2.25
CA ILE A 310 -6.65 14.76 3.45
C ILE A 310 -5.40 15.56 3.10
N TYR A 311 -5.45 16.89 3.28
CA TYR A 311 -4.36 17.83 3.08
C TYR A 311 -4.43 18.95 4.13
N PRO A 312 -3.42 19.82 4.30
CA PRO A 312 -3.42 20.86 5.33
C PRO A 312 -4.69 21.71 5.34
N GLY A 313 -5.25 21.86 6.54
CA GLY A 313 -6.58 22.45 6.77
C GLY A 313 -7.63 21.40 7.18
N TYR A 314 -7.35 20.11 6.94
CA TYR A 314 -8.21 19.04 7.44
C TYR A 314 -8.15 18.93 8.95
N ARG A 315 -9.32 18.73 9.61
CA ARG A 315 -9.42 18.50 11.05
C ARG A 315 -9.67 17.03 11.32
N PHE A 316 -8.69 16.36 11.90
CA PHE A 316 -8.80 14.95 12.27
C PHE A 316 -9.83 14.77 13.38
N LYS A 317 -10.68 13.75 13.23
CA LYS A 317 -11.81 13.46 14.13
C LYS A 317 -11.53 12.24 15.00
N VAL A 318 -10.72 11.30 14.51
CA VAL A 318 -10.55 9.97 15.11
C VAL A 318 -9.17 9.78 15.68
N ILE A 319 -8.12 10.01 14.90
CA ILE A 319 -6.77 9.61 15.28
C ILE A 319 -6.06 10.65 16.15
N ASP A 320 -5.30 10.17 17.13
CA ASP A 320 -4.49 10.98 18.04
C ASP A 320 -2.99 10.87 17.71
N ALA A 321 -2.55 9.74 17.13
CA ALA A 321 -1.19 9.51 16.66
C ALA A 321 -1.20 8.64 15.40
N LEU A 322 -0.08 8.63 14.68
CA LEU A 322 0.07 7.95 13.39
C LEU A 322 1.43 7.25 13.30
N ILE A 323 1.44 5.96 12.98
CA ILE A 323 2.61 5.21 12.55
C ILE A 323 2.56 5.12 11.02
N THR A 324 3.63 5.54 10.33
CA THR A 324 3.64 5.59 8.88
C THR A 324 5.05 5.38 8.31
N ASN A 325 5.18 5.18 7.00
CA ASN A 325 6.46 5.22 6.29
C ASN A 325 6.79 6.66 5.85
N PHE A 326 7.98 6.88 5.30
CA PHE A 326 8.32 8.11 4.60
C PHE A 326 7.77 8.08 3.17
N HIS A 327 7.12 9.18 2.76
CA HIS A 327 6.33 9.28 1.52
C HIS A 327 7.06 10.06 0.42
N LEU A 328 6.62 9.85 -0.83
CA LEU A 328 7.12 10.54 -2.02
C LEU A 328 6.94 12.05 -1.97
N PRO A 329 7.86 12.84 -2.59
CA PRO A 329 7.58 14.23 -2.90
C PRO A 329 6.28 14.37 -3.70
N ARG A 330 5.53 15.42 -3.44
CA ARG A 330 4.27 15.76 -4.13
C ARG A 330 3.19 14.68 -4.10
N SER A 331 3.25 13.74 -3.14
CA SER A 331 2.25 12.68 -3.00
C SER A 331 1.09 13.08 -2.07
N THR A 332 -0.07 12.47 -2.30
CA THR A 332 -1.24 12.61 -1.42
C THR A 332 -0.94 12.20 0.02
N LEU A 333 -0.05 11.21 0.20
CA LEU A 333 0.35 10.70 1.52
C LEU A 333 1.23 11.70 2.27
N LEU A 334 2.14 12.41 1.57
CA LEU A 334 2.90 13.50 2.18
C LEU A 334 1.99 14.66 2.62
N MET A 335 0.96 14.95 1.82
CA MET A 335 -0.04 15.96 2.16
C MET A 335 -0.85 15.56 3.39
N LEU A 336 -1.21 14.28 3.54
CA LEU A 336 -1.92 13.75 4.71
C LEU A 336 -1.08 13.90 5.99
N VAL A 337 0.18 13.47 5.98
CA VAL A 337 1.04 13.61 7.18
C VAL A 337 1.34 15.08 7.48
N SER A 338 1.41 15.93 6.44
CA SER A 338 1.53 17.38 6.60
C SER A 338 0.27 18.03 7.18
N ALA A 339 -0.90 17.49 6.88
CA ALA A 339 -2.15 17.91 7.53
C ALA A 339 -2.16 17.53 9.01
N PHE A 340 -1.54 16.39 9.37
CA PHE A 340 -1.55 15.88 10.74
C PHE A 340 -0.58 16.58 11.68
N ALA A 341 0.62 16.91 11.20
CA ALA A 341 1.69 17.47 12.05
C ALA A 341 2.19 18.86 11.61
N GLY A 342 1.60 19.44 10.57
CA GLY A 342 2.09 20.67 9.97
C GLY A 342 3.13 20.41 8.88
N ARG A 343 2.98 21.12 7.74
CA ARG A 343 3.84 20.95 6.56
C ARG A 343 5.31 21.18 6.87
N ASP A 344 5.63 22.31 7.49
CA ASP A 344 7.03 22.71 7.73
C ASP A 344 7.71 21.79 8.74
N THR A 345 6.98 21.30 9.75
CA THR A 345 7.42 20.29 10.72
C THR A 345 7.76 18.97 10.01
N ILE A 346 6.87 18.50 9.13
CA ILE A 346 7.08 17.27 8.35
C ILE A 346 8.28 17.42 7.40
N LEU A 347 8.39 18.52 6.67
CA LEU A 347 9.51 18.75 5.77
C LEU A 347 10.85 18.87 6.52
N THR A 348 10.84 19.40 7.75
CA THR A 348 12.02 19.42 8.62
C THR A 348 12.40 18.02 9.07
N ALA A 349 11.42 17.20 9.50
CA ALA A 349 11.65 15.80 9.86
C ALA A 349 12.17 14.97 8.67
N TYR A 350 11.69 15.24 7.46
CA TYR A 350 12.16 14.57 6.23
C TYR A 350 13.59 14.98 5.86
N ARG A 351 13.95 16.25 6.01
CA ARG A 351 15.36 16.70 5.83
C ARG A 351 16.30 16.02 6.82
N GLU A 352 15.91 15.93 8.08
CA GLU A 352 16.67 15.21 9.10
C GLU A 352 16.79 13.72 8.76
N ALA A 353 15.70 13.07 8.32
CA ALA A 353 15.71 11.68 7.89
C ALA A 353 16.67 11.45 6.70
N ILE A 354 16.69 12.36 5.72
CA ILE A 354 17.61 12.31 4.57
C ILE A 354 19.05 12.46 5.04
N THR A 355 19.34 13.46 5.87
CA THR A 355 20.69 13.71 6.43
C THR A 355 21.23 12.49 7.17
N ARG A 356 20.36 11.82 7.93
CA ARG A 356 20.70 10.58 8.64
C ARG A 356 20.55 9.32 7.81
N ARG A 357 20.30 9.47 6.49
CA ARG A 357 20.18 8.34 5.55
C ARG A 357 19.12 7.32 5.96
N TYR A 358 17.95 7.75 6.38
CA TYR A 358 16.78 6.89 6.51
C TYR A 358 16.39 6.35 5.15
N ARG A 359 15.77 5.17 5.14
CA ARG A 359 15.24 4.52 3.94
C ARG A 359 13.80 4.96 3.71
N PHE A 360 13.46 5.23 2.47
CA PHE A 360 12.15 5.77 2.09
C PHE A 360 11.26 4.74 1.40
N TYR A 361 9.96 4.97 1.39
CA TYR A 361 8.87 4.22 0.75
C TYR A 361 8.52 2.90 1.45
N SER A 362 7.86 1.96 0.68
CA SER A 362 7.19 0.77 1.21
C SER A 362 8.09 -0.16 2.04
N TYR A 363 9.33 -0.33 1.62
CA TYR A 363 10.34 -1.13 2.34
C TYR A 363 11.31 -0.26 3.16
N GLY A 364 11.01 1.02 3.26
CA GLY A 364 11.81 1.98 4.01
C GLY A 364 11.66 1.86 5.51
N ASP A 365 12.05 2.91 6.20
CA ASP A 365 11.97 3.06 7.64
C ASP A 365 10.60 3.64 8.04
N ALA A 366 10.32 3.68 9.34
CA ALA A 366 9.06 4.13 9.89
C ALA A 366 9.17 5.48 10.60
N MET A 367 8.01 6.13 10.77
CA MET A 367 7.82 7.35 11.53
C MET A 367 6.65 7.17 12.48
N LEU A 368 6.81 7.55 13.75
CA LEU A 368 5.72 7.74 14.70
C LEU A 368 5.51 9.25 14.89
N ILE A 369 4.29 9.71 14.63
CA ILE A 369 3.86 11.10 14.82
C ILE A 369 2.85 11.11 15.98
N ALA A 370 3.20 11.72 17.12
CA ALA A 370 2.42 11.70 18.34
C ALA A 370 2.23 13.09 18.97
#